data_881824953f721888adf00f2e5d445107
#
_entry.id   881824953f721888adf00f2e5d445107
#
_cell.length_a   1.000
_cell.length_b   1.000
_cell.length_c   1.000
_cell.angle_alpha   90.00
_cell.angle_beta   90.00
_cell.angle_gamma   90.00
#
_symmetry.space_group_name_H-M   'P 1'
#
loop_
_entity.id
_entity.type
_entity.pdbx_description
1 polymer ?
#
loop_
_entity_poly.entity_id
_entity_poly.type
_entity_poly.pdbx_seq_one_letter_code
_entity_poly.pdbx_strand_id
1 'polypeptide(L)'
;MKRYALLGPPNVGKSTLFYTLTGVYVKTGNYPGTTVEIHRAYLKWDGEKIEIVDLPGVQHPDSPLDEDEKIAMREAIEGSYDGVVVVAAPHAVQNALKIAEVVSKYKPTAVVFNMADLWTPPYSEEELSKALGLPVVYASAAKRQGVEKLKELLGKGLPRGEVRPVKLEPPATAVVKSSILARPVFAVSALIALGVLSLLFLMAVVEGITPWGAELPVSITGVLDSVGEAGARWITENISGLGGRFVAEALWGTLLTLLTISVYVLVALSIVIFYEDSGIIPLLSKTLERQLIRLGIPPRGVVCLLVGASCNVPAVAAAGVLWGTSNRVLTALLSPYVPCVARLAIFVAVAAAALAHMPYLIPLAVFLPYATAFFVVLLASLIYRRVLGLRVLPAGGEVPPPPILFPNLRIYAVKVAVEFRDFFYKVAPLLLATMLILWPLQAFGPSGVADNMSKSYLATAGKALEPLFTPLGLPWEVVVPLVGGWIFKEVVLGLLEATGGLQLLASLPPPSVFAFLVFTAMYSACIATLSSIYRTVGLRLTLLSVVVNLLLAYVAAYFTYLVFSLF
;
A
#
# COMPACT_ATOMS: atom_id res chain seq x y z
N MET A 1 -25.20 -26.52 8.60
CA MET A 1 -24.39 -25.39 9.04
C MET A 1 -24.95 -24.15 8.37
N LYS A 2 -25.45 -23.19 9.16
CA LYS A 2 -26.02 -21.94 8.62
C LYS A 2 -24.94 -21.06 8.03
N ARG A 3 -25.25 -20.36 6.93
CA ARG A 3 -24.30 -19.49 6.18
C ARG A 3 -24.91 -18.12 5.92
N TYR A 4 -24.27 -17.07 6.36
CA TYR A 4 -24.76 -15.70 6.17
C TYR A 4 -23.71 -14.82 5.48
N ALA A 5 -24.15 -14.00 4.54
CA ALA A 5 -23.32 -13.00 3.89
C ALA A 5 -23.48 -11.63 4.58
N LEU A 6 -22.37 -10.93 4.81
CA LEU A 6 -22.37 -9.51 5.17
C LEU A 6 -22.25 -8.69 3.90
N LEU A 7 -23.17 -7.76 3.70
CA LEU A 7 -23.20 -6.85 2.56
C LEU A 7 -23.44 -5.42 3.06
N GLY A 8 -23.13 -4.44 2.26
CA GLY A 8 -23.37 -3.04 2.62
C GLY A 8 -22.46 -2.08 1.88
N PRO A 9 -22.70 -0.78 2.00
CA PRO A 9 -21.83 0.23 1.41
C PRO A 9 -20.37 0.16 1.93
N PRO A 10 -19.41 0.72 1.20
CA PRO A 10 -18.04 0.85 1.72
C PRO A 10 -18.02 1.73 2.98
N ASN A 11 -17.06 1.46 3.89
CA ASN A 11 -16.78 2.22 5.12
C ASN A 11 -17.91 2.21 6.19
N VAL A 12 -18.88 1.33 6.09
CA VAL A 12 -19.90 1.15 7.14
C VAL A 12 -19.43 0.31 8.33
N GLY A 13 -18.17 -0.08 8.36
CA GLY A 13 -17.59 -0.91 9.41
C GLY A 13 -17.90 -2.40 9.28
N LYS A 14 -18.18 -2.88 8.07
CA LYS A 14 -18.51 -4.27 7.76
C LYS A 14 -17.41 -5.25 8.20
N SER A 15 -16.16 -5.02 7.83
CA SER A 15 -15.02 -5.87 8.24
C SER A 15 -14.74 -5.80 9.75
N THR A 16 -15.00 -4.66 10.40
CA THR A 16 -14.94 -4.55 11.87
C THR A 16 -16.03 -5.41 12.53
N LEU A 17 -17.24 -5.40 11.98
CA LEU A 17 -18.34 -6.25 12.45
C LEU A 17 -18.01 -7.73 12.25
N PHE A 18 -17.49 -8.10 11.09
CA PHE A 18 -17.02 -9.45 10.77
C PHE A 18 -15.99 -9.95 11.79
N TYR A 19 -14.96 -9.14 12.07
CA TYR A 19 -13.96 -9.45 13.10
C TYR A 19 -14.60 -9.61 14.50
N THR A 20 -15.50 -8.70 14.85
CA THR A 20 -16.13 -8.72 16.17
C THR A 20 -17.04 -9.92 16.37
N LEU A 21 -17.71 -10.39 15.31
CA LEU A 21 -18.52 -11.59 15.30
C LEU A 21 -17.70 -12.86 15.39
N THR A 22 -16.62 -12.95 14.61
CA THR A 22 -15.91 -14.21 14.38
C THR A 22 -14.62 -14.34 15.18
N GLY A 23 -14.05 -13.22 15.67
CA GLY A 23 -12.74 -13.17 16.30
C GLY A 23 -11.56 -13.36 15.33
N VAL A 24 -11.85 -13.53 14.04
CA VAL A 24 -10.84 -13.78 13.00
C VAL A 24 -10.70 -12.54 12.13
N TYR A 25 -9.51 -11.95 12.14
CA TYR A 25 -9.16 -10.93 11.17
C TYR A 25 -8.66 -11.64 9.91
N VAL A 26 -9.52 -11.68 8.91
CA VAL A 26 -9.31 -12.11 7.53
C VAL A 26 -8.58 -13.44 7.29
N LYS A 27 -9.32 -14.46 6.83
CA LYS A 27 -8.76 -15.47 5.91
C LYS A 27 -9.18 -15.09 4.50
N THR A 28 -8.22 -14.68 3.70
CA THR A 28 -8.40 -14.35 2.28
C THR A 28 -8.73 -15.61 1.47
N GLY A 29 -9.78 -15.56 0.69
CA GLY A 29 -10.04 -16.51 -0.39
C GLY A 29 -10.50 -15.70 -1.59
N ASN A 30 -9.94 -15.93 -2.77
CA ASN A 30 -10.43 -15.28 -3.98
C ASN A 30 -11.69 -15.96 -4.46
N TYR A 31 -12.63 -15.20 -5.01
CA TYR A 31 -13.75 -15.76 -5.74
C TYR A 31 -13.24 -16.54 -6.95
N PRO A 32 -13.69 -17.79 -7.20
CA PRO A 32 -13.17 -18.61 -8.28
C PRO A 32 -13.18 -17.88 -9.63
N GLY A 33 -12.00 -17.76 -10.24
CA GLY A 33 -11.82 -17.12 -11.55
C GLY A 33 -11.70 -15.59 -11.54
N THR A 34 -11.62 -14.95 -10.37
CA THR A 34 -11.52 -13.49 -10.23
C THR A 34 -10.44 -13.09 -9.22
N THR A 35 -10.08 -11.79 -9.21
CA THR A 35 -9.19 -11.18 -8.22
C THR A 35 -9.96 -10.64 -7.00
N VAL A 36 -11.28 -10.90 -6.91
CA VAL A 36 -12.15 -10.38 -5.85
C VAL A 36 -11.95 -11.21 -4.58
N GLU A 37 -11.59 -10.56 -3.50
CA GLU A 37 -11.38 -11.20 -2.20
C GLU A 37 -12.70 -11.32 -1.43
N ILE A 38 -13.02 -12.53 -1.01
CA ILE A 38 -14.13 -12.84 -0.12
C ILE A 38 -13.57 -13.41 1.17
N HIS A 39 -13.97 -12.84 2.30
CA HIS A 39 -13.49 -13.29 3.60
C HIS A 39 -14.52 -14.22 4.24
N ARG A 40 -14.05 -15.38 4.73
CA ARG A 40 -14.89 -16.38 5.38
C ARG A 40 -14.36 -16.74 6.75
N ALA A 41 -15.24 -16.78 7.74
CA ALA A 41 -14.90 -17.25 9.07
C ALA A 41 -16.12 -17.87 9.77
N TYR A 42 -15.88 -18.51 10.89
CA TYR A 42 -16.92 -19.22 11.63
C TYR A 42 -17.20 -18.52 12.96
N LEU A 43 -18.47 -18.26 13.19
CA LEU A 43 -19.02 -17.87 14.48
C LEU A 43 -19.48 -19.16 15.20
N LYS A 44 -19.13 -19.28 16.48
CA LYS A 44 -19.70 -20.31 17.37
C LYS A 44 -20.84 -19.69 18.18
N TRP A 45 -22.01 -20.27 18.08
CA TRP A 45 -23.19 -19.87 18.84
C TRP A 45 -23.95 -21.11 19.30
N ASP A 46 -24.18 -21.25 20.61
CA ASP A 46 -24.91 -22.37 21.24
C ASP A 46 -24.47 -23.75 20.74
N GLY A 47 -23.15 -23.96 20.62
CA GLY A 47 -22.57 -25.22 20.13
C GLY A 47 -22.59 -25.39 18.60
N GLU A 48 -23.37 -24.60 17.88
CA GLU A 48 -23.39 -24.62 16.42
C GLU A 48 -22.29 -23.74 15.78
N LYS A 49 -21.82 -24.15 14.59
CA LYS A 49 -20.95 -23.32 13.76
C LYS A 49 -21.81 -22.62 12.70
N ILE A 50 -21.69 -21.30 12.64
CA ILE A 50 -22.32 -20.46 11.62
C ILE A 50 -21.19 -19.86 10.77
N GLU A 51 -21.25 -20.05 9.45
CA GLU A 51 -20.30 -19.42 8.52
C GLU A 51 -20.76 -17.99 8.23
N ILE A 52 -19.85 -17.04 8.42
CA ILE A 52 -20.03 -15.63 8.05
C ILE A 52 -19.10 -15.34 6.88
N VAL A 53 -19.66 -14.72 5.85
CA VAL A 53 -18.93 -14.36 4.62
C VAL A 53 -19.00 -12.85 4.43
N ASP A 54 -17.85 -12.18 4.41
CA ASP A 54 -17.74 -10.74 4.14
C ASP A 54 -17.62 -10.52 2.63
N LEU A 55 -18.65 -9.93 2.02
CA LEU A 55 -18.70 -9.61 0.61
C LEU A 55 -18.14 -8.19 0.35
N PRO A 56 -17.64 -7.90 -0.85
CA PRO A 56 -17.23 -6.54 -1.23
C PRO A 56 -18.33 -5.50 -1.00
N GLY A 57 -17.92 -4.25 -0.77
CA GLY A 57 -18.87 -3.15 -0.60
C GLY A 57 -19.63 -2.83 -1.89
N VAL A 58 -20.92 -2.49 -1.77
CA VAL A 58 -21.78 -2.11 -2.89
C VAL A 58 -22.29 -0.69 -2.70
N GLN A 59 -22.16 0.16 -3.73
CA GLN A 59 -22.69 1.52 -3.72
C GLN A 59 -23.91 1.69 -4.62
N HIS A 60 -23.91 1.00 -5.77
CA HIS A 60 -24.94 1.14 -6.80
C HIS A 60 -25.64 -0.21 -6.97
N PRO A 61 -26.57 -0.57 -6.07
CA PRO A 61 -27.22 -1.89 -6.12
C PRO A 61 -28.04 -2.11 -7.40
N ASP A 62 -28.64 -1.04 -7.96
CA ASP A 62 -29.48 -1.12 -9.17
C ASP A 62 -28.65 -1.18 -10.46
N SER A 63 -27.45 -0.61 -10.46
CA SER A 63 -26.55 -0.56 -11.62
C SER A 63 -25.08 -0.64 -11.17
N PRO A 64 -24.59 -1.83 -10.79
CA PRO A 64 -23.21 -1.99 -10.31
C PRO A 64 -22.20 -1.49 -11.35
N LEU A 65 -21.36 -0.54 -10.96
CA LEU A 65 -20.41 0.13 -11.87
C LEU A 65 -19.14 -0.68 -12.09
N ASP A 66 -18.80 -1.55 -11.16
CA ASP A 66 -17.54 -2.30 -11.16
C ASP A 66 -17.77 -3.81 -11.00
N GLU A 67 -16.76 -4.59 -11.38
CA GLU A 67 -16.82 -6.06 -11.26
C GLU A 67 -17.00 -6.52 -9.81
N ASP A 68 -16.35 -5.83 -8.85
CA ASP A 68 -16.47 -6.16 -7.43
C ASP A 68 -17.93 -6.02 -6.95
N GLU A 69 -18.61 -4.94 -7.33
CA GLU A 69 -20.03 -4.74 -7.00
C GLU A 69 -20.94 -5.78 -7.67
N LYS A 70 -20.69 -6.07 -8.95
CA LYS A 70 -21.43 -7.09 -9.70
C LYS A 70 -21.31 -8.44 -9.04
N ILE A 71 -20.09 -8.83 -8.66
CA ILE A 71 -19.84 -10.10 -7.97
C ILE A 71 -20.49 -10.11 -6.59
N ALA A 72 -20.37 -9.03 -5.81
CA ALA A 72 -20.95 -8.94 -4.48
C ALA A 72 -22.49 -9.05 -4.52
N MET A 73 -23.14 -8.33 -5.44
CA MET A 73 -24.60 -8.39 -5.61
C MET A 73 -25.05 -9.75 -6.13
N ARG A 74 -24.37 -10.29 -7.14
CA ARG A 74 -24.66 -11.61 -7.68
C ARG A 74 -24.50 -12.69 -6.62
N GLU A 75 -23.39 -12.66 -5.86
CA GLU A 75 -23.15 -13.62 -4.78
C GLU A 75 -24.15 -13.49 -3.66
N ALA A 76 -24.56 -12.28 -3.28
CA ALA A 76 -25.61 -12.08 -2.27
C ALA A 76 -26.97 -12.64 -2.70
N ILE A 77 -27.30 -12.58 -4.00
CA ILE A 77 -28.58 -13.03 -4.55
C ILE A 77 -28.56 -14.53 -4.90
N GLU A 78 -27.55 -14.98 -5.66
CA GLU A 78 -27.46 -16.33 -6.21
C GLU A 78 -26.67 -17.30 -5.33
N GLY A 79 -25.79 -16.79 -4.45
CA GLY A 79 -24.94 -17.61 -3.58
C GLY A 79 -25.73 -18.48 -2.61
N SER A 80 -25.12 -19.58 -2.17
CA SER A 80 -25.76 -20.55 -1.25
C SER A 80 -25.72 -20.05 0.19
N TYR A 81 -26.42 -18.95 0.50
CA TYR A 81 -26.57 -18.37 1.84
C TYR A 81 -28.00 -18.56 2.36
N ASP A 82 -28.12 -18.84 3.66
CA ASP A 82 -29.40 -18.91 4.37
C ASP A 82 -30.00 -17.51 4.61
N GLY A 83 -29.15 -16.46 4.47
CA GLY A 83 -29.60 -15.08 4.55
C GLY A 83 -28.46 -14.09 4.38
N VAL A 84 -28.83 -12.81 4.27
CA VAL A 84 -27.90 -11.70 4.09
C VAL A 84 -28.11 -10.67 5.21
N VAL A 85 -27.02 -10.22 5.79
CA VAL A 85 -26.99 -9.13 6.78
C VAL A 85 -26.48 -7.87 6.09
N VAL A 86 -27.36 -6.89 5.92
CA VAL A 86 -27.02 -5.61 5.34
C VAL A 86 -26.56 -4.66 6.44
N VAL A 87 -25.31 -4.19 6.34
CA VAL A 87 -24.71 -3.30 7.31
C VAL A 87 -24.89 -1.84 6.87
N ALA A 88 -25.58 -1.06 7.68
CA ALA A 88 -25.81 0.36 7.52
C ALA A 88 -24.93 1.16 8.50
N ALA A 89 -24.57 2.38 8.14
CA ALA A 89 -23.92 3.34 9.04
C ALA A 89 -24.56 4.74 8.84
N PRO A 90 -24.44 5.68 9.79
CA PRO A 90 -25.10 6.98 9.72
C PRO A 90 -24.91 7.71 8.38
N HIS A 91 -23.70 7.68 7.85
CA HIS A 91 -23.34 8.35 6.60
C HIS A 91 -23.79 7.62 5.32
N ALA A 92 -24.31 6.38 5.42
CA ALA A 92 -24.63 5.53 4.27
C ALA A 92 -25.97 4.78 4.42
N VAL A 93 -26.85 5.26 5.30
CA VAL A 93 -28.14 4.61 5.62
C VAL A 93 -29.00 4.36 4.37
N GLN A 94 -29.20 5.39 3.54
CA GLN A 94 -30.07 5.28 2.36
C GLN A 94 -29.55 4.25 1.35
N ASN A 95 -28.24 4.20 1.14
CA ASN A 95 -27.64 3.22 0.25
C ASN A 95 -27.75 1.79 0.81
N ALA A 96 -27.57 1.63 2.12
CA ALA A 96 -27.74 0.34 2.77
C ALA A 96 -29.20 -0.14 2.66
N LEU A 97 -30.18 0.75 2.83
CA LEU A 97 -31.60 0.40 2.67
C LEU A 97 -31.96 0.02 1.22
N LYS A 98 -31.39 0.71 0.22
CA LYS A 98 -31.54 0.29 -1.19
C LYS A 98 -30.96 -1.10 -1.44
N ILE A 99 -29.77 -1.40 -0.89
CA ILE A 99 -29.20 -2.76 -0.97
C ILE A 99 -30.13 -3.78 -0.32
N ALA A 100 -30.65 -3.48 0.87
CA ALA A 100 -31.59 -4.36 1.56
C ALA A 100 -32.88 -4.58 0.75
N GLU A 101 -33.40 -3.53 0.10
CA GLU A 101 -34.57 -3.62 -0.78
C GLU A 101 -34.36 -4.58 -1.94
N VAL A 102 -33.20 -4.50 -2.60
CA VAL A 102 -32.90 -5.41 -3.73
C VAL A 102 -32.72 -6.83 -3.25
N VAL A 103 -31.93 -7.06 -2.19
CA VAL A 103 -31.55 -8.40 -1.72
C VAL A 103 -32.71 -9.12 -1.04
N SER A 104 -33.57 -8.42 -0.28
CA SER A 104 -34.69 -9.01 0.45
C SER A 104 -35.74 -9.69 -0.45
N LYS A 105 -35.81 -9.30 -1.73
CA LYS A 105 -36.67 -9.96 -2.74
C LYS A 105 -36.22 -11.41 -3.01
N TYR A 106 -34.97 -11.73 -2.77
CA TYR A 106 -34.37 -13.03 -3.10
C TYR A 106 -33.97 -13.85 -1.88
N LYS A 107 -33.51 -13.20 -0.80
CA LYS A 107 -32.95 -13.87 0.39
C LYS A 107 -33.53 -13.32 1.69
N PRO A 108 -33.66 -14.16 2.74
CA PRO A 108 -33.90 -13.68 4.10
C PRO A 108 -32.86 -12.62 4.44
N THR A 109 -33.29 -11.43 4.89
CA THR A 109 -32.39 -10.27 5.07
C THR A 109 -32.64 -9.64 6.43
N ALA A 110 -31.55 -9.21 7.09
CA ALA A 110 -31.59 -8.36 8.28
C ALA A 110 -30.78 -7.09 8.04
N VAL A 111 -31.13 -6.01 8.74
CA VAL A 111 -30.39 -4.74 8.68
C VAL A 111 -29.70 -4.49 10.02
N VAL A 112 -28.38 -4.27 9.98
CA VAL A 112 -27.61 -3.89 11.15
C VAL A 112 -27.18 -2.43 11.02
N PHE A 113 -27.70 -1.57 11.89
CA PHE A 113 -27.24 -0.20 12.02
C PHE A 113 -25.99 -0.18 12.89
N ASN A 114 -24.84 -0.20 12.23
CA ASN A 114 -23.54 -0.13 12.88
C ASN A 114 -23.18 1.33 13.23
N MET A 115 -22.17 1.53 14.08
CA MET A 115 -21.82 2.83 14.66
C MET A 115 -22.99 3.45 15.47
N ALA A 116 -23.78 2.60 16.14
CA ALA A 116 -24.90 3.01 16.98
C ALA A 116 -24.47 3.91 18.16
N ASP A 117 -23.21 3.89 18.52
CA ASP A 117 -22.59 4.82 19.48
C ASP A 117 -22.44 6.26 18.95
N LEU A 118 -22.53 6.47 17.64
CA LEU A 118 -22.54 7.79 17.02
C LEU A 118 -23.94 8.28 16.71
N TRP A 119 -24.80 7.37 16.25
CA TRP A 119 -26.19 7.68 15.91
C TRP A 119 -27.01 6.40 15.79
N THR A 120 -28.23 6.48 16.32
CA THR A 120 -29.30 5.51 16.06
C THR A 120 -30.50 6.22 15.44
N PRO A 121 -31.28 5.55 14.57
CA PRO A 121 -32.58 6.07 14.16
C PRO A 121 -33.45 6.41 15.37
N PRO A 122 -34.35 7.41 15.26
CA PRO A 122 -35.23 7.84 16.36
C PRO A 122 -36.40 6.87 16.61
N TYR A 123 -36.15 5.58 16.49
CA TYR A 123 -37.09 4.48 16.68
C TYR A 123 -36.43 3.39 17.51
N SER A 124 -37.20 2.60 18.24
CA SER A 124 -36.69 1.36 18.82
C SER A 124 -36.40 0.31 17.72
N GLU A 125 -35.59 -0.69 18.04
CA GLU A 125 -35.32 -1.80 17.11
C GLU A 125 -36.60 -2.48 16.61
N GLU A 126 -37.58 -2.64 17.52
CA GLU A 126 -38.87 -3.28 17.21
C GLU A 126 -39.75 -2.42 16.30
N GLU A 127 -39.87 -1.13 16.60
CA GLU A 127 -40.62 -0.16 15.80
C GLU A 127 -40.05 -0.07 14.38
N LEU A 128 -38.73 0.06 14.28
CA LEU A 128 -38.07 0.16 12.99
C LEU A 128 -38.13 -1.15 12.21
N SER A 129 -38.06 -2.30 12.90
CA SER A 129 -38.21 -3.60 12.28
C SER A 129 -39.61 -3.77 11.68
N LYS A 130 -40.68 -3.35 12.38
CA LYS A 130 -42.05 -3.35 11.85
C LYS A 130 -42.22 -2.39 10.69
N ALA A 131 -41.61 -1.19 10.78
CA ALA A 131 -41.69 -0.17 9.73
C ALA A 131 -40.95 -0.62 8.45
N LEU A 132 -39.76 -1.19 8.59
CA LEU A 132 -38.97 -1.69 7.46
C LEU A 132 -39.45 -3.04 6.92
N GLY A 133 -40.13 -3.84 7.73
CA GLY A 133 -40.52 -5.21 7.38
C GLY A 133 -39.38 -6.23 7.47
N LEU A 134 -38.25 -5.86 8.04
CA LEU A 134 -37.05 -6.70 8.21
C LEU A 134 -36.54 -6.63 9.66
N PRO A 135 -35.88 -7.68 10.18
CA PRO A 135 -35.18 -7.61 11.45
C PRO A 135 -34.12 -6.49 11.48
N VAL A 136 -34.15 -5.71 12.54
CA VAL A 136 -33.20 -4.60 12.77
C VAL A 136 -32.43 -4.84 14.05
N VAL A 137 -31.13 -4.60 14.01
CA VAL A 137 -30.23 -4.61 15.17
C VAL A 137 -29.39 -3.35 15.20
N TYR A 138 -29.34 -2.67 16.33
CA TYR A 138 -28.41 -1.57 16.56
C TYR A 138 -27.11 -2.10 17.16
N ALA A 139 -26.00 -1.85 16.50
CA ALA A 139 -24.71 -2.35 16.91
C ALA A 139 -23.60 -1.28 16.83
N SER A 140 -22.65 -1.37 17.72
CA SER A 140 -21.34 -0.73 17.56
C SER A 140 -20.27 -1.82 17.58
N ALA A 141 -19.80 -2.18 16.40
CA ALA A 141 -18.78 -3.20 16.24
C ALA A 141 -17.49 -2.83 17.00
N ALA A 142 -17.11 -1.55 16.97
CA ALA A 142 -15.94 -1.03 17.67
C ALA A 142 -16.03 -1.15 19.19
N LYS A 143 -17.24 -0.94 19.77
CA LYS A 143 -17.50 -1.02 21.22
C LYS A 143 -18.09 -2.37 21.64
N ARG A 144 -18.29 -3.30 20.71
CA ARG A 144 -18.94 -4.61 20.91
C ARG A 144 -20.36 -4.55 21.48
N GLN A 145 -21.07 -3.46 21.26
CA GLN A 145 -22.45 -3.28 21.68
C GLN A 145 -23.40 -3.87 20.62
N GLY A 146 -24.50 -4.52 21.03
CA GLY A 146 -25.50 -5.10 20.14
C GLY A 146 -25.06 -6.36 19.39
N VAL A 147 -23.79 -6.76 19.49
CA VAL A 147 -23.23 -7.90 18.76
C VAL A 147 -23.83 -9.23 19.20
N GLU A 148 -24.11 -9.41 20.49
CA GLU A 148 -24.73 -10.63 21.01
C GLU A 148 -26.17 -10.80 20.51
N LYS A 149 -26.94 -9.70 20.39
CA LYS A 149 -28.27 -9.73 19.77
C LYS A 149 -28.22 -10.18 18.32
N LEU A 150 -27.20 -9.70 17.59
CA LEU A 150 -26.99 -10.14 16.19
C LEU A 150 -26.64 -11.62 16.12
N LYS A 151 -25.78 -12.13 17.00
CA LYS A 151 -25.45 -13.56 17.07
C LYS A 151 -26.69 -14.40 17.35
N GLU A 152 -27.50 -13.97 18.32
CA GLU A 152 -28.79 -14.64 18.64
C GLU A 152 -29.73 -14.67 17.44
N LEU A 153 -29.86 -13.54 16.72
CA LEU A 153 -30.68 -13.45 15.52
C LEU A 153 -30.19 -14.43 14.42
N LEU A 154 -28.89 -14.50 14.20
CA LEU A 154 -28.28 -15.42 13.24
C LEU A 154 -28.43 -16.89 13.67
N GLY A 155 -28.32 -17.17 14.98
CA GLY A 155 -28.57 -18.50 15.55
C GLY A 155 -30.00 -18.98 15.34
N LYS A 156 -30.98 -18.11 15.56
CA LYS A 156 -32.41 -18.43 15.32
C LYS A 156 -32.75 -18.54 13.82
N GLY A 157 -32.03 -17.84 12.96
CA GLY A 157 -32.30 -17.75 11.53
C GLY A 157 -33.03 -16.46 11.15
N LEU A 158 -32.81 -15.99 9.93
CA LEU A 158 -33.41 -14.77 9.43
C LEU A 158 -34.80 -15.06 8.84
N PRO A 159 -35.85 -14.32 9.22
CA PRO A 159 -37.17 -14.45 8.58
C PRO A 159 -37.14 -13.83 7.18
N ARG A 160 -38.01 -14.31 6.31
CA ARG A 160 -38.28 -13.65 5.02
C ARG A 160 -39.14 -12.42 5.26
N GLY A 161 -38.80 -11.33 4.61
CA GLY A 161 -39.56 -10.09 4.64
C GLY A 161 -39.15 -9.23 3.45
N GLU A 162 -39.96 -8.26 3.10
CA GLU A 162 -39.64 -7.27 2.05
C GLU A 162 -39.50 -5.89 2.67
N VAL A 163 -38.54 -5.13 2.17
CA VAL A 163 -38.26 -3.76 2.64
C VAL A 163 -39.45 -2.86 2.28
N ARG A 164 -39.97 -2.19 3.28
CA ARG A 164 -40.90 -1.08 3.10
C ARG A 164 -40.08 0.23 3.04
N PRO A 165 -40.39 1.17 2.14
CA PRO A 165 -39.62 2.41 2.02
C PRO A 165 -39.78 3.24 3.29
N VAL A 166 -38.67 3.44 4.00
CA VAL A 166 -38.56 4.32 5.17
C VAL A 166 -37.47 5.34 4.91
N LYS A 167 -37.82 6.61 5.04
CA LYS A 167 -36.83 7.69 4.91
C LYS A 167 -36.21 7.97 6.27
N LEU A 168 -34.96 7.61 6.45
CA LEU A 168 -34.16 7.87 7.64
C LEU A 168 -33.12 8.94 7.32
N GLU A 169 -33.18 10.07 8.02
CA GLU A 169 -32.23 11.16 7.84
C GLU A 169 -31.33 11.26 9.07
N PRO A 170 -30.03 10.91 8.95
CA PRO A 170 -29.10 11.11 10.04
C PRO A 170 -28.87 12.62 10.26
N PRO A 171 -28.66 13.07 11.51
CA PRO A 171 -28.42 14.48 11.80
C PRO A 171 -27.16 14.97 11.09
N ALA A 172 -27.15 16.24 10.71
CA ALA A 172 -26.05 16.88 9.99
C ALA A 172 -24.70 16.81 10.76
N THR A 173 -24.73 16.63 12.08
CA THR A 173 -23.56 16.45 12.95
C THR A 173 -22.91 15.08 12.82
N ALA A 174 -23.66 14.06 12.38
CA ALA A 174 -23.09 12.74 12.08
C ALA A 174 -22.39 12.70 10.70
N VAL A 175 -22.55 13.76 9.92
CA VAL A 175 -21.94 13.96 8.61
C VAL A 175 -21.04 15.18 8.68
N VAL A 176 -19.74 15.06 8.36
CA VAL A 176 -18.76 16.15 8.42
C VAL A 176 -19.15 17.26 7.43
N LYS A 177 -19.99 18.20 7.85
CA LYS A 177 -20.51 19.29 6.99
C LYS A 177 -19.61 20.52 6.91
N SER A 178 -18.62 20.69 7.80
CA SER A 178 -17.86 21.96 7.89
C SER A 178 -16.43 21.86 8.37
N SER A 179 -15.70 20.78 8.08
CA SER A 179 -14.28 20.81 8.35
C SER A 179 -13.56 21.69 7.34
N ILE A 180 -12.59 22.47 7.80
CA ILE A 180 -11.67 23.22 6.93
C ILE A 180 -11.10 22.30 5.84
N LEU A 181 -10.91 21.02 6.14
CA LEU A 181 -10.45 19.96 5.23
C LEU A 181 -11.43 19.66 4.08
N ALA A 182 -12.68 20.10 4.15
CA ALA A 182 -13.63 19.99 3.04
C ALA A 182 -13.36 20.99 1.90
N ARG A 183 -12.43 21.94 2.09
CA ARG A 183 -11.99 22.85 1.02
C ARG A 183 -10.79 22.26 0.28
N PRO A 184 -10.80 22.22 -1.08
CA PRO A 184 -9.74 21.56 -1.86
C PRO A 184 -8.31 22.04 -1.55
N VAL A 185 -8.12 23.34 -1.32
CA VAL A 185 -6.81 23.93 -1.01
C VAL A 185 -6.27 23.35 0.32
N PHE A 186 -7.10 23.35 1.37
CA PHE A 186 -6.70 22.79 2.67
C PHE A 186 -6.55 21.27 2.61
N ALA A 187 -7.34 20.59 1.77
CA ALA A 187 -7.19 19.15 1.57
C ALA A 187 -5.86 18.80 0.89
N VAL A 188 -5.41 19.57 -0.11
CA VAL A 188 -4.08 19.39 -0.73
C VAL A 188 -2.99 19.67 0.29
N SER A 189 -3.08 20.76 1.05
CA SER A 189 -2.10 21.08 2.10
C SER A 189 -2.04 20.00 3.17
N ALA A 190 -3.19 19.49 3.61
CA ALA A 190 -3.27 18.38 4.57
C ALA A 190 -2.66 17.09 4.02
N LEU A 191 -2.90 16.78 2.74
CA LEU A 191 -2.34 15.61 2.09
C LEU A 191 -0.80 15.67 2.04
N ILE A 192 -0.26 16.83 1.65
CA ILE A 192 1.19 17.05 1.64
C ILE A 192 1.74 16.99 3.09
N ALA A 193 1.08 17.65 4.03
CA ALA A 193 1.50 17.65 5.43
C ALA A 193 1.51 16.23 6.03
N LEU A 194 0.48 15.42 5.75
CA LEU A 194 0.43 14.02 6.18
C LEU A 194 1.57 13.19 5.58
N GLY A 195 1.88 13.38 4.29
CA GLY A 195 3.02 12.71 3.65
C GLY A 195 4.36 13.12 4.27
N VAL A 196 4.57 14.42 4.46
CA VAL A 196 5.80 14.94 5.11
C VAL A 196 5.90 14.47 6.55
N LEU A 197 4.83 14.56 7.35
CA LEU A 197 4.81 14.10 8.73
C LEU A 197 5.07 12.59 8.84
N SER A 198 4.52 11.79 7.92
CA SER A 198 4.78 10.35 7.86
C SER A 198 6.25 10.06 7.58
N LEU A 199 6.85 10.80 6.66
CA LEU A 199 8.27 10.67 6.32
C LEU A 199 9.16 11.09 7.50
N LEU A 200 8.88 12.25 8.11
CA LEU A 200 9.62 12.74 9.27
C LEU A 200 9.50 11.82 10.49
N PHE A 201 8.30 11.29 10.72
CA PHE A 201 8.08 10.32 11.79
C PHE A 201 8.87 9.03 11.55
N LEU A 202 8.86 8.53 10.33
CA LEU A 202 9.62 7.34 9.95
C LEU A 202 11.13 7.56 10.10
N MET A 203 11.65 8.71 9.64
CA MET A 203 13.06 9.08 9.83
C MET A 203 13.42 9.22 11.31
N ALA A 204 12.59 9.85 12.12
CA ALA A 204 12.85 10.02 13.55
C ALA A 204 12.84 8.69 14.31
N VAL A 205 11.89 7.79 14.01
CA VAL A 205 11.74 6.51 14.73
C VAL A 205 12.79 5.49 14.28
N VAL A 206 13.07 5.42 12.99
CA VAL A 206 13.95 4.37 12.43
C VAL A 206 15.40 4.83 12.36
N GLU A 207 15.65 6.00 11.75
CA GLU A 207 17.01 6.54 11.55
C GLU A 207 17.53 7.32 12.75
N GLY A 208 16.65 7.71 13.69
CA GLY A 208 17.05 8.57 14.81
C GLY A 208 17.41 9.99 14.40
N ILE A 209 17.01 10.43 13.21
CA ILE A 209 17.30 11.77 12.69
C ILE A 209 16.08 12.65 12.91
N THR A 210 16.26 13.73 13.69
CA THR A 210 15.19 14.72 13.87
C THR A 210 15.08 15.66 12.67
N PRO A 211 13.90 16.31 12.45
CA PRO A 211 13.73 17.27 11.34
C PRO A 211 14.72 18.46 11.36
N TRP A 212 15.32 18.72 12.50
CA TRP A 212 16.32 19.79 12.70
C TRP A 212 17.76 19.30 12.51
N GLY A 213 17.96 18.04 12.05
CA GLY A 213 19.28 17.45 11.84
C GLY A 213 19.99 17.01 13.15
N ALA A 214 19.31 17.03 14.29
CA ALA A 214 19.87 16.49 15.52
C ALA A 214 19.72 14.96 15.51
N GLU A 215 20.82 14.26 15.76
CA GLU A 215 20.81 12.81 15.92
C GLU A 215 20.30 12.45 17.32
N LEU A 216 19.36 11.52 17.37
CA LEU A 216 18.94 10.93 18.65
C LEU A 216 20.05 9.98 19.14
N PRO A 217 20.26 9.89 20.45
CA PRO A 217 21.36 9.11 21.02
C PRO A 217 21.25 7.59 20.70
N VAL A 218 20.09 7.14 20.28
CA VAL A 218 19.86 5.75 19.87
C VAL A 218 18.93 5.76 18.65
N SER A 219 19.41 5.25 17.53
CA SER A 219 18.58 4.93 16.37
C SER A 219 18.43 3.41 16.24
N ILE A 220 17.30 2.93 15.72
CA ILE A 220 17.08 1.50 15.52
C ILE A 220 18.07 0.99 14.45
N THR A 221 18.25 1.74 13.37
CA THR A 221 19.22 1.41 12.32
C THR A 221 20.64 1.41 12.86
N GLY A 222 21.06 2.43 13.62
CA GLY A 222 22.40 2.48 14.21
C GLY A 222 22.72 1.31 15.15
N VAL A 223 21.72 0.83 15.91
CA VAL A 223 21.88 -0.41 16.71
C VAL A 223 22.01 -1.62 15.81
N LEU A 224 21.18 -1.75 14.77
CA LEU A 224 21.26 -2.87 13.83
C LEU A 224 22.58 -2.87 13.07
N ASP A 225 23.09 -1.73 12.66
CA ASP A 225 24.36 -1.57 11.97
C ASP A 225 25.54 -1.94 12.88
N SER A 226 25.54 -1.49 14.15
CA SER A 226 26.58 -1.85 15.12
C SER A 226 26.58 -3.36 15.44
N VAL A 227 25.42 -3.98 15.58
CA VAL A 227 25.28 -5.45 15.74
C VAL A 227 25.73 -6.15 14.47
N GLY A 228 25.42 -5.55 13.30
CA GLY A 228 25.80 -6.05 12.00
C GLY A 228 27.29 -6.15 11.80
N GLU A 229 27.98 -5.07 12.05
CA GLU A 229 29.44 -5.00 11.95
C GLU A 229 30.13 -5.94 12.97
N ALA A 230 29.65 -5.95 14.23
CA ALA A 230 30.19 -6.83 15.25
C ALA A 230 30.05 -8.32 14.87
N GLY A 231 28.86 -8.70 14.38
CA GLY A 231 28.60 -10.07 13.93
C GLY A 231 29.40 -10.46 12.69
N ALA A 232 29.50 -9.57 11.70
CA ALA A 232 30.29 -9.83 10.50
C ALA A 232 31.77 -9.98 10.82
N ARG A 233 32.34 -9.15 11.70
CA ARG A 233 33.71 -9.28 12.19
C ARG A 233 33.93 -10.60 12.91
N TRP A 234 33.05 -10.95 13.85
CA TRP A 234 33.15 -12.24 14.58
C TRP A 234 33.11 -13.43 13.63
N ILE A 235 32.23 -13.43 12.61
CA ILE A 235 32.14 -14.50 11.61
C ILE A 235 33.43 -14.61 10.81
N THR A 236 33.97 -13.49 10.31
CA THR A 236 35.19 -13.49 9.47
C THR A 236 36.45 -13.83 10.25
N GLU A 237 36.51 -13.56 11.55
CA GLU A 237 37.61 -13.93 12.44
C GLU A 237 37.60 -15.43 12.76
N ASN A 238 36.42 -16.03 12.94
CA ASN A 238 36.28 -17.45 13.32
C ASN A 238 36.15 -18.40 12.12
N ILE A 239 35.68 -17.93 10.97
CA ILE A 239 35.50 -18.73 9.76
C ILE A 239 36.35 -18.10 8.65
N SER A 240 37.52 -18.70 8.39
CA SER A 240 38.42 -18.16 7.37
C SER A 240 38.00 -18.53 5.93
N GLY A 241 38.42 -17.70 4.97
CA GLY A 241 38.27 -17.97 3.54
C GLY A 241 36.87 -17.63 2.98
N LEU A 242 36.55 -18.25 1.85
CA LEU A 242 35.32 -17.96 1.08
C LEU A 242 34.04 -18.30 1.87
N GLY A 243 34.09 -19.34 2.72
CA GLY A 243 32.95 -19.72 3.56
C GLY A 243 32.60 -18.67 4.61
N GLY A 244 33.60 -18.05 5.25
CA GLY A 244 33.37 -16.96 6.20
C GLY A 244 32.78 -15.73 5.55
N ARG A 245 33.28 -15.35 4.36
CA ARG A 245 32.70 -14.27 3.56
C ARG A 245 31.25 -14.57 3.16
N PHE A 246 30.95 -15.78 2.71
CA PHE A 246 29.58 -16.17 2.38
C PHE A 246 28.62 -16.04 3.58
N VAL A 247 29.03 -16.54 4.75
CA VAL A 247 28.20 -16.48 5.96
C VAL A 247 28.02 -15.02 6.42
N ALA A 248 29.09 -14.22 6.40
CA ALA A 248 29.04 -12.83 6.84
C ALA A 248 28.24 -11.93 5.87
N GLU A 249 28.50 -12.03 4.57
CA GLU A 249 27.92 -11.12 3.58
C GLU A 249 26.52 -11.62 3.12
N ALA A 250 26.40 -12.91 2.73
CA ALA A 250 25.15 -13.42 2.18
C ALA A 250 24.11 -13.78 3.24
N LEU A 251 24.47 -14.43 4.33
CA LEU A 251 23.49 -14.87 5.33
C LEU A 251 23.26 -13.81 6.41
N TRP A 252 24.33 -13.38 7.08
CA TRP A 252 24.23 -12.40 8.16
C TRP A 252 23.79 -11.04 7.66
N GLY A 253 24.39 -10.53 6.58
CA GLY A 253 23.98 -9.28 5.94
C GLY A 253 22.53 -9.31 5.48
N THR A 254 22.06 -10.44 4.92
CA THR A 254 20.63 -10.58 4.53
C THR A 254 19.70 -10.57 5.73
N LEU A 255 20.06 -11.22 6.84
CA LEU A 255 19.26 -11.20 8.07
C LEU A 255 19.11 -9.77 8.61
N LEU A 256 20.19 -9.00 8.63
CA LEU A 256 20.16 -7.61 9.07
C LEU A 256 19.32 -6.73 8.14
N THR A 257 19.51 -6.87 6.84
CA THR A 257 18.68 -6.15 5.84
C THR A 257 17.21 -6.50 6.02
N LEU A 258 16.87 -7.76 6.27
CA LEU A 258 15.49 -8.18 6.53
C LEU A 258 14.93 -7.53 7.81
N LEU A 259 15.72 -7.46 8.88
CA LEU A 259 15.31 -6.81 10.13
C LEU A 259 15.10 -5.32 9.93
N THR A 260 16.02 -4.63 9.26
CA THR A 260 15.90 -3.20 8.95
C THR A 260 14.66 -2.90 8.12
N ILE A 261 14.45 -3.63 7.01
CA ILE A 261 13.25 -3.49 6.18
C ILE A 261 11.98 -3.78 6.98
N SER A 262 12.00 -4.77 7.87
CA SER A 262 10.86 -5.13 8.71
C SER A 262 10.43 -3.98 9.62
N VAL A 263 11.38 -3.25 10.21
CA VAL A 263 11.08 -2.07 11.03
C VAL A 263 10.45 -0.95 10.19
N TYR A 264 11.02 -0.64 9.03
CA TYR A 264 10.43 0.35 8.11
C TYR A 264 9.01 0.00 7.72
N VAL A 265 8.77 -1.25 7.35
CA VAL A 265 7.44 -1.72 6.92
C VAL A 265 6.45 -1.70 8.08
N LEU A 266 6.85 -2.10 9.29
CA LEU A 266 5.99 -2.06 10.47
C LEU A 266 5.52 -0.62 10.76
N VAL A 267 6.43 0.35 10.74
CA VAL A 267 6.11 1.77 10.97
C VAL A 267 5.21 2.30 9.84
N ALA A 268 5.56 2.01 8.58
CA ALA A 268 4.77 2.44 7.43
C ALA A 268 3.35 1.88 7.44
N LEU A 269 3.18 0.57 7.69
CA LEU A 269 1.85 -0.07 7.83
C LEU A 269 1.04 0.56 8.97
N SER A 270 1.69 0.83 10.10
CA SER A 270 1.03 1.47 11.24
C SER A 270 0.46 2.84 10.85
N ILE A 271 1.22 3.67 10.15
CA ILE A 271 0.77 4.99 9.68
C ILE A 271 -0.42 4.86 8.73
N VAL A 272 -0.33 3.96 7.75
CA VAL A 272 -1.39 3.77 6.73
C VAL A 272 -2.70 3.34 7.35
N ILE A 273 -2.65 2.27 8.16
CA ILE A 273 -3.83 1.72 8.80
C ILE A 273 -4.45 2.75 9.75
N PHE A 274 -3.62 3.57 10.42
CA PHE A 274 -4.11 4.67 11.24
C PHE A 274 -4.88 5.71 10.42
N TYR A 275 -4.35 6.16 9.30
CA TYR A 275 -5.02 7.13 8.44
C TYR A 275 -6.30 6.59 7.81
N GLU A 276 -6.32 5.32 7.46
CA GLU A 276 -7.50 4.65 6.90
C GLU A 276 -8.60 4.52 7.96
N ASP A 277 -8.27 3.94 9.11
CA ASP A 277 -9.23 3.68 10.18
C ASP A 277 -9.74 4.96 10.85
N SER A 278 -8.95 6.04 10.83
CA SER A 278 -9.36 7.35 11.36
C SER A 278 -10.37 8.09 10.48
N GLY A 279 -10.60 7.64 9.22
CA GLY A 279 -11.50 8.33 8.29
C GLY A 279 -10.88 9.55 7.58
N ILE A 280 -9.62 9.89 7.86
CA ILE A 280 -8.90 11.01 7.21
C ILE A 280 -8.78 10.76 5.70
N ILE A 281 -8.37 9.55 5.32
CA ILE A 281 -8.21 9.14 3.91
C ILE A 281 -9.52 9.27 3.12
N PRO A 282 -10.64 8.68 3.57
CA PRO A 282 -11.92 8.83 2.88
C PRO A 282 -12.35 10.28 2.70
N LEU A 283 -12.14 11.12 3.73
CA LEU A 283 -12.48 12.55 3.69
C LEU A 283 -11.65 13.30 2.62
N LEU A 284 -10.32 13.16 2.67
CA LEU A 284 -9.42 13.83 1.71
C LEU A 284 -9.66 13.35 0.28
N SER A 285 -9.82 12.04 0.09
CA SER A 285 -10.11 11.43 -1.21
C SER A 285 -11.41 11.97 -1.81
N LYS A 286 -12.45 12.14 -0.98
CA LYS A 286 -13.74 12.69 -1.43
C LYS A 286 -13.63 14.17 -1.77
N THR A 287 -12.92 14.94 -0.95
CA THR A 287 -12.74 16.39 -1.17
C THR A 287 -11.97 16.69 -2.46
N LEU A 288 -10.94 15.88 -2.76
CA LEU A 288 -10.09 16.05 -3.95
C LEU A 288 -10.56 15.23 -5.15
N GLU A 289 -11.67 14.51 -5.04
CA GLU A 289 -12.14 13.54 -6.03
C GLU A 289 -12.18 14.11 -7.46
N ARG A 290 -12.78 15.27 -7.64
CA ARG A 290 -12.94 15.91 -8.97
C ARG A 290 -11.58 16.25 -9.59
N GLN A 291 -10.64 16.77 -8.81
CA GLN A 291 -9.31 17.14 -9.26
C GLN A 291 -8.49 15.88 -9.61
N LEU A 292 -8.50 14.89 -8.75
CA LEU A 292 -7.76 13.64 -8.93
C LEU A 292 -8.26 12.85 -10.15
N ILE A 293 -9.58 12.77 -10.35
CA ILE A 293 -10.16 12.12 -11.54
C ILE A 293 -9.72 12.83 -12.82
N ARG A 294 -9.69 14.16 -12.84
CA ARG A 294 -9.21 14.94 -14.00
C ARG A 294 -7.74 14.64 -14.30
N LEU A 295 -6.91 14.51 -13.27
CA LEU A 295 -5.50 14.11 -13.38
C LEU A 295 -5.32 12.63 -13.71
N GLY A 296 -6.38 11.84 -13.66
CA GLY A 296 -6.31 10.40 -13.92
C GLY A 296 -5.78 9.59 -12.75
N ILE A 297 -5.74 10.15 -11.54
CA ILE A 297 -5.28 9.48 -10.32
C ILE A 297 -6.51 8.97 -9.57
N PRO A 298 -6.55 7.69 -9.15
CA PRO A 298 -7.62 7.17 -8.31
C PRO A 298 -7.71 7.96 -7.00
N PRO A 299 -8.86 8.52 -6.63
CA PRO A 299 -8.95 9.40 -5.45
C PRO A 299 -8.51 8.74 -4.15
N ARG A 300 -8.88 7.49 -3.89
CA ARG A 300 -8.41 6.74 -2.72
C ARG A 300 -6.98 6.21 -2.89
N GLY A 301 -6.55 6.00 -4.14
CA GLY A 301 -5.21 5.55 -4.47
C GLY A 301 -4.13 6.59 -4.16
N VAL A 302 -4.48 7.89 -4.16
CA VAL A 302 -3.48 8.95 -3.89
C VAL A 302 -2.82 8.78 -2.52
N VAL A 303 -3.54 8.28 -1.54
CA VAL A 303 -2.98 8.03 -0.21
C VAL A 303 -2.02 6.85 -0.22
N CYS A 304 -2.38 5.78 -0.93
CA CYS A 304 -1.46 4.66 -1.15
C CYS A 304 -0.17 5.14 -1.82
N LEU A 305 -0.27 6.05 -2.81
CA LEU A 305 0.90 6.65 -3.45
C LEU A 305 1.75 7.48 -2.48
N LEU A 306 1.13 8.27 -1.59
CA LEU A 306 1.86 9.01 -0.56
C LEU A 306 2.60 8.09 0.42
N VAL A 307 1.97 6.99 0.81
CA VAL A 307 2.62 5.95 1.60
C VAL A 307 3.80 5.34 0.83
N GLY A 308 3.69 5.26 -0.50
CA GLY A 308 4.77 4.85 -1.39
C GLY A 308 6.05 5.66 -1.20
N ALA A 309 5.94 6.93 -0.76
CA ALA A 309 7.10 7.75 -0.42
C ALA A 309 7.89 7.19 0.78
N SER A 310 7.24 6.47 1.69
CA SER A 310 7.93 5.73 2.75
C SER A 310 8.40 4.36 2.22
N CYS A 311 7.47 3.53 1.76
CA CYS A 311 7.77 2.23 1.17
C CYS A 311 6.68 1.81 0.17
N ASN A 312 7.10 1.35 -1.02
CA ASN A 312 6.17 0.94 -2.07
C ASN A 312 5.47 -0.40 -1.79
N VAL A 313 6.03 -1.26 -0.94
CA VAL A 313 5.43 -2.57 -0.61
C VAL A 313 4.08 -2.41 0.10
N PRO A 314 4.00 -1.70 1.23
CA PRO A 314 2.72 -1.43 1.88
C PRO A 314 1.79 -0.57 1.01
N ALA A 315 2.32 0.32 0.17
CA ALA A 315 1.50 1.11 -0.76
C ALA A 315 0.74 0.23 -1.75
N VAL A 316 1.40 -0.78 -2.33
CA VAL A 316 0.78 -1.75 -3.23
C VAL A 316 -0.17 -2.68 -2.48
N ALA A 317 0.20 -3.12 -1.27
CA ALA A 317 -0.68 -3.93 -0.43
C ALA A 317 -1.98 -3.17 -0.09
N ALA A 318 -1.87 -1.90 0.31
CA ALA A 318 -3.02 -1.03 0.54
C ALA A 318 -3.84 -0.77 -0.74
N ALA A 319 -3.19 -0.70 -1.91
CA ALA A 319 -3.89 -0.61 -3.18
C ALA A 319 -4.75 -1.87 -3.45
N GLY A 320 -4.32 -3.04 -2.98
CA GLY A 320 -5.03 -4.30 -3.12
C GLY A 320 -6.42 -4.32 -2.49
N VAL A 321 -6.64 -3.54 -1.42
CA VAL A 321 -7.94 -3.43 -0.73
C VAL A 321 -8.78 -2.24 -1.19
N LEU A 322 -8.31 -1.46 -2.18
CA LEU A 322 -9.10 -0.37 -2.73
C LEU A 322 -10.35 -0.89 -3.44
N TRP A 323 -11.44 -0.17 -3.21
CA TRP A 323 -12.67 -0.41 -3.95
C TRP A 323 -12.49 -0.06 -5.43
N GLY A 324 -12.95 -0.98 -6.28
CA GLY A 324 -12.91 -0.85 -7.72
C GLY A 324 -11.66 -1.43 -8.36
N THR A 325 -11.83 -2.51 -9.17
CA THR A 325 -10.72 -3.19 -9.86
C THR A 325 -9.84 -2.19 -10.64
N SER A 326 -10.45 -1.23 -11.36
CA SER A 326 -9.70 -0.20 -12.09
C SER A 326 -8.85 0.68 -11.18
N ASN A 327 -9.40 1.12 -10.04
CA ASN A 327 -8.66 1.93 -9.07
C ASN A 327 -7.53 1.13 -8.42
N ARG A 328 -7.78 -0.13 -8.06
CA ARG A 328 -6.80 -1.07 -7.50
C ARG A 328 -5.62 -1.27 -8.44
N VAL A 329 -5.91 -1.69 -9.67
CA VAL A 329 -4.89 -1.93 -10.71
C VAL A 329 -4.08 -0.69 -10.97
N LEU A 330 -4.75 0.45 -11.22
CA LEU A 330 -4.06 1.69 -11.55
C LEU A 330 -3.16 2.16 -10.39
N THR A 331 -3.63 2.12 -9.15
CA THR A 331 -2.83 2.50 -7.98
C THR A 331 -1.62 1.59 -7.79
N ALA A 332 -1.80 0.26 -7.92
CA ALA A 332 -0.71 -0.69 -7.81
C ALA A 332 0.38 -0.46 -8.88
N LEU A 333 -0.03 -0.17 -10.13
CA LEU A 333 0.89 0.11 -11.24
C LEU A 333 1.57 1.48 -11.12
N LEU A 334 0.95 2.46 -10.46
CA LEU A 334 1.52 3.80 -10.26
C LEU A 334 2.47 3.87 -9.05
N SER A 335 2.30 3.00 -8.04
CA SER A 335 3.12 3.02 -6.82
C SER A 335 4.63 2.98 -7.06
N PRO A 336 5.20 2.21 -8.01
CA PRO A 336 6.64 2.14 -8.23
C PRO A 336 7.31 3.46 -8.64
N TYR A 337 6.54 4.40 -9.20
CA TYR A 337 7.06 5.70 -9.63
C TYR A 337 7.29 6.67 -8.47
N VAL A 338 6.71 6.41 -7.31
CA VAL A 338 6.91 7.25 -6.13
C VAL A 338 8.24 6.87 -5.47
N PRO A 339 9.22 7.79 -5.36
CA PRO A 339 10.48 7.50 -4.71
C PRO A 339 10.29 7.22 -3.21
N CYS A 340 10.74 6.05 -2.75
CA CYS A 340 10.70 5.66 -1.35
C CYS A 340 11.91 6.20 -0.56
N VAL A 341 11.91 6.03 0.78
CA VAL A 341 12.99 6.50 1.67
C VAL A 341 14.36 5.96 1.26
N ALA A 342 14.46 4.68 0.88
CA ALA A 342 15.72 4.12 0.41
C ALA A 342 16.29 4.86 -0.80
N ARG A 343 15.42 5.33 -1.71
CA ARG A 343 15.86 6.19 -2.83
C ARG A 343 16.26 7.58 -2.38
N LEU A 344 15.57 8.14 -1.39
CA LEU A 344 15.94 9.42 -0.80
C LEU A 344 17.37 9.37 -0.21
N ALA A 345 17.72 8.30 0.50
CA ALA A 345 19.08 8.10 1.01
C ALA A 345 20.12 8.11 -0.13
N ILE A 346 19.83 7.45 -1.26
CA ILE A 346 20.70 7.49 -2.44
C ILE A 346 20.81 8.92 -2.98
N PHE A 347 19.70 9.67 -3.07
CA PHE A 347 19.71 11.05 -3.59
C PHE A 347 20.57 11.96 -2.71
N VAL A 348 20.43 11.86 -1.39
CA VAL A 348 21.21 12.66 -0.44
C VAL A 348 22.69 12.30 -0.50
N ALA A 349 23.03 11.01 -0.46
CA ALA A 349 24.41 10.55 -0.48
C ALA A 349 25.12 10.92 -1.80
N VAL A 350 24.46 10.69 -2.94
CA VAL A 350 25.02 11.03 -4.25
C VAL A 350 25.12 12.54 -4.44
N ALA A 351 24.10 13.31 -4.04
CA ALA A 351 24.14 14.77 -4.14
C ALA A 351 25.23 15.37 -3.26
N ALA A 352 25.39 14.87 -2.03
CA ALA A 352 26.44 15.32 -1.12
C ALA A 352 27.85 14.99 -1.64
N ALA A 353 28.05 13.80 -2.20
CA ALA A 353 29.37 13.39 -2.75
C ALA A 353 29.67 14.06 -4.09
N ALA A 354 28.73 14.02 -5.04
CA ALA A 354 28.96 14.47 -6.41
C ALA A 354 28.92 16.00 -6.58
N LEU A 355 28.10 16.69 -5.77
CA LEU A 355 27.90 18.14 -5.87
C LEU A 355 28.52 18.93 -4.69
N ALA A 356 29.48 18.34 -3.96
CA ALA A 356 30.17 19.00 -2.84
C ALA A 356 30.84 20.33 -3.26
N HIS A 357 31.30 20.42 -4.49
CA HIS A 357 31.91 21.63 -5.09
C HIS A 357 30.87 22.68 -5.55
N MET A 358 29.58 22.29 -5.63
CA MET A 358 28.44 23.16 -6.00
C MET A 358 27.28 23.00 -5.01
N PRO A 359 27.45 23.36 -3.72
CA PRO A 359 26.46 23.00 -2.68
C PRO A 359 25.07 23.60 -2.90
N TYR A 360 24.95 24.68 -3.68
CA TYR A 360 23.67 25.27 -4.06
C TYR A 360 22.79 24.36 -4.97
N LEU A 361 23.42 23.36 -5.64
CA LEU A 361 22.69 22.37 -6.46
C LEU A 361 22.19 21.17 -5.65
N ILE A 362 22.67 20.96 -4.43
CA ILE A 362 22.26 19.81 -3.60
C ILE A 362 20.75 19.77 -3.35
N PRO A 363 20.09 20.88 -2.95
CA PRO A 363 18.64 20.87 -2.81
C PRO A 363 17.92 20.49 -4.11
N LEU A 364 18.37 21.03 -5.24
CA LEU A 364 17.81 20.70 -6.54
C LEU A 364 17.98 19.22 -6.87
N ALA A 365 19.14 18.63 -6.61
CA ALA A 365 19.44 17.23 -6.84
C ALA A 365 18.56 16.28 -6.02
N VAL A 366 18.17 16.68 -4.82
CA VAL A 366 17.26 15.91 -3.96
C VAL A 366 15.80 16.07 -4.38
N PHE A 367 15.35 17.29 -4.72
CA PHE A 367 13.94 17.55 -5.04
C PHE A 367 13.57 17.24 -6.49
N LEU A 368 14.46 17.36 -7.45
CA LEU A 368 14.21 17.11 -8.87
C LEU A 368 13.67 15.70 -9.15
N PRO A 369 14.20 14.61 -8.55
CA PRO A 369 13.65 13.27 -8.71
C PRO A 369 12.17 13.15 -8.27
N TYR A 370 11.76 13.84 -7.21
CA TYR A 370 10.36 13.87 -6.78
C TYR A 370 9.46 14.67 -7.71
N ALA A 371 9.96 15.83 -8.19
CA ALA A 371 9.22 16.64 -9.15
C ALA A 371 9.01 15.89 -10.48
N THR A 372 10.05 15.25 -11.01
CA THR A 372 9.95 14.42 -12.22
C THR A 372 9.05 13.20 -12.00
N ALA A 373 9.13 12.53 -10.85
CA ALA A 373 8.26 11.42 -10.49
C ALA A 373 6.77 11.81 -10.52
N PHE A 374 6.43 13.00 -10.03
CA PHE A 374 5.06 13.50 -10.10
C PHE A 374 4.55 13.59 -11.55
N PHE A 375 5.30 14.18 -12.45
CA PHE A 375 4.92 14.28 -13.86
C PHE A 375 4.86 12.90 -14.54
N VAL A 376 5.79 12.02 -14.21
CA VAL A 376 5.82 10.66 -14.76
C VAL A 376 4.65 9.82 -14.23
N VAL A 377 4.20 9.99 -12.99
CA VAL A 377 2.97 9.37 -12.48
C VAL A 377 1.75 9.76 -13.31
N LEU A 378 1.63 11.04 -13.68
CA LEU A 378 0.53 11.52 -14.55
C LEU A 378 0.60 10.89 -15.95
N LEU A 379 1.79 10.84 -16.53
CA LEU A 379 2.03 10.23 -17.83
C LEU A 379 1.77 8.71 -17.81
N ALA A 380 2.29 8.02 -16.80
CA ALA A 380 2.08 6.59 -16.59
C ALA A 380 0.58 6.27 -16.42
N SER A 381 -0.14 7.09 -15.63
CA SER A 381 -1.60 6.96 -15.51
C SER A 381 -2.31 7.06 -16.86
N LEU A 382 -1.93 8.03 -17.68
CA LEU A 382 -2.49 8.18 -19.02
C LEU A 382 -2.21 6.95 -19.90
N ILE A 383 -0.97 6.45 -19.86
CA ILE A 383 -0.55 5.27 -20.63
C ILE A 383 -1.35 4.03 -20.19
N TYR A 384 -1.35 3.71 -18.89
CA TYR A 384 -2.07 2.54 -18.38
C TYR A 384 -3.57 2.61 -18.66
N ARG A 385 -4.18 3.78 -18.51
CA ARG A 385 -5.60 3.97 -18.81
C ARG A 385 -5.91 3.71 -20.28
N ARG A 386 -5.07 4.19 -21.20
CA ARG A 386 -5.28 3.97 -22.64
C ARG A 386 -5.00 2.53 -23.05
N VAL A 387 -3.90 1.94 -22.58
CA VAL A 387 -3.48 0.57 -22.96
C VAL A 387 -4.41 -0.48 -22.37
N LEU A 388 -4.84 -0.31 -21.13
CA LEU A 388 -5.65 -1.30 -20.40
C LEU A 388 -7.15 -0.97 -20.41
N GLY A 389 -7.57 0.14 -21.01
CA GLY A 389 -8.98 0.57 -21.03
C GLY A 389 -9.52 0.92 -19.62
N LEU A 390 -8.64 1.25 -18.67
CA LEU A 390 -9.04 1.53 -17.28
C LEU A 390 -9.71 2.89 -17.15
N ARG A 391 -10.74 2.96 -16.31
CA ARG A 391 -11.42 4.20 -15.94
C ARG A 391 -11.19 4.49 -14.47
N VAL A 392 -10.85 5.72 -14.14
CA VAL A 392 -10.77 6.15 -12.76
C VAL A 392 -12.18 6.26 -12.21
N LEU A 393 -12.46 5.46 -11.18
CA LEU A 393 -13.76 5.44 -10.53
C LEU A 393 -13.79 6.46 -9.37
N PRO A 394 -14.94 7.10 -9.13
CA PRO A 394 -15.09 8.03 -8.03
C PRO A 394 -14.86 7.36 -6.66
N ALA A 395 -14.52 8.16 -5.65
CA ALA A 395 -14.14 7.66 -4.33
C ALA A 395 -15.32 7.07 -3.52
N GLY A 396 -16.54 7.22 -4.00
CA GLY A 396 -17.68 6.69 -3.26
C GLY A 396 -19.01 7.33 -3.59
N GLY A 397 -19.30 7.63 -4.85
CA GLY A 397 -20.63 8.11 -5.29
C GLY A 397 -21.15 9.29 -4.44
N GLU A 398 -22.45 9.29 -4.15
CA GLU A 398 -23.12 10.31 -3.33
C GLU A 398 -22.98 10.09 -1.81
N VAL A 399 -22.34 8.99 -1.38
CA VAL A 399 -22.18 8.65 0.04
C VAL A 399 -21.22 9.65 0.71
N PRO A 400 -21.63 10.35 1.76
CA PRO A 400 -20.74 11.21 2.54
C PRO A 400 -19.57 10.42 3.14
N PRO A 401 -18.40 11.05 3.35
CA PRO A 401 -17.29 10.40 4.03
C PRO A 401 -17.66 10.09 5.48
N PRO A 402 -17.07 9.03 6.07
CA PRO A 402 -17.26 8.74 7.48
C PRO A 402 -16.69 9.87 8.34
N PRO A 403 -17.20 10.06 9.57
CA PRO A 403 -16.63 11.01 10.50
C PRO A 403 -15.18 10.63 10.87
N ILE A 404 -14.35 11.64 11.17
CA ILE A 404 -13.01 11.39 11.69
C ILE A 404 -13.12 10.85 13.11
N LEU A 405 -12.61 9.64 13.33
CA LEU A 405 -12.65 8.94 14.61
C LEU A 405 -11.26 8.42 14.98
N PHE A 406 -10.98 8.37 16.27
CA PHE A 406 -9.78 7.67 16.72
C PHE A 406 -9.99 6.15 16.59
N PRO A 407 -9.08 5.40 15.93
CA PRO A 407 -9.26 3.97 15.73
C PRO A 407 -9.23 3.21 17.06
N ASN A 408 -9.97 2.10 17.12
CA ASN A 408 -9.92 1.20 18.26
C ASN A 408 -8.54 0.52 18.32
N LEU A 409 -7.73 0.87 19.32
CA LEU A 409 -6.32 0.43 19.44
C LEU A 409 -6.15 -1.09 19.36
N ARG A 410 -7.08 -1.86 19.91
CA ARG A 410 -7.00 -3.33 19.87
C ARG A 410 -7.17 -3.87 18.43
N ILE A 411 -8.16 -3.36 17.71
CA ILE A 411 -8.43 -3.77 16.31
C ILE A 411 -7.28 -3.29 15.43
N TYR A 412 -6.86 -2.05 15.63
CA TYR A 412 -5.71 -1.47 14.94
C TYR A 412 -4.44 -2.30 15.11
N ALA A 413 -4.07 -2.68 16.33
CA ALA A 413 -2.89 -3.48 16.61
C ALA A 413 -2.98 -4.88 15.94
N VAL A 414 -4.16 -5.50 15.94
CA VAL A 414 -4.37 -6.79 15.26
C VAL A 414 -4.22 -6.65 13.75
N LYS A 415 -4.76 -5.59 13.14
CA LYS A 415 -4.60 -5.31 11.70
C LYS A 415 -3.12 -5.17 11.34
N VAL A 416 -2.39 -4.30 12.07
CA VAL A 416 -0.96 -4.09 11.85
C VAL A 416 -0.18 -5.41 12.00
N ALA A 417 -0.46 -6.20 13.03
CA ALA A 417 0.23 -7.46 13.26
C ALA A 417 -0.04 -8.50 12.15
N VAL A 418 -1.27 -8.58 11.65
CA VAL A 418 -1.64 -9.52 10.57
C VAL A 418 -0.97 -9.11 9.26
N GLU A 419 -1.06 -7.84 8.88
CA GLU A 419 -0.45 -7.33 7.64
C GLU A 419 1.09 -7.44 7.69
N PHE A 420 1.69 -7.12 8.85
CA PHE A 420 3.13 -7.27 9.04
C PHE A 420 3.58 -8.72 8.96
N ARG A 421 2.87 -9.64 9.62
CA ARG A 421 3.16 -11.08 9.53
C ARG A 421 3.10 -11.56 8.09
N ASP A 422 2.07 -11.19 7.37
CA ASP A 422 1.87 -11.57 5.97
C ASP A 422 2.99 -11.02 5.08
N PHE A 423 3.42 -9.78 5.30
CA PHE A 423 4.58 -9.20 4.64
C PHE A 423 5.83 -10.04 4.92
N PHE A 424 6.12 -10.31 6.19
CA PHE A 424 7.34 -11.01 6.61
C PHE A 424 7.44 -12.40 5.96
N TYR A 425 6.38 -13.22 6.07
CA TYR A 425 6.36 -14.56 5.48
C TYR A 425 6.46 -14.57 3.95
N LYS A 426 6.06 -13.48 3.31
CA LYS A 426 6.09 -13.36 1.84
C LYS A 426 7.42 -12.83 1.32
N VAL A 427 8.05 -11.90 2.05
CA VAL A 427 9.24 -11.19 1.59
C VAL A 427 10.53 -11.85 2.07
N ALA A 428 10.57 -12.38 3.28
CA ALA A 428 11.77 -12.99 3.84
C ALA A 428 12.38 -14.12 2.96
N PRO A 429 11.62 -15.12 2.49
CA PRO A 429 12.17 -16.19 1.66
C PRO A 429 12.64 -15.67 0.29
N LEU A 430 11.94 -14.68 -0.25
CA LEU A 430 12.31 -14.06 -1.52
C LEU A 430 13.64 -13.30 -1.40
N LEU A 431 13.83 -12.59 -0.28
CA LEU A 431 15.03 -11.82 0.04
C LEU A 431 16.22 -12.76 0.17
N LEU A 432 16.08 -13.81 0.97
CA LEU A 432 17.11 -14.85 1.14
C LEU A 432 17.49 -15.49 -0.20
N ALA A 433 16.51 -15.97 -0.97
CA ALA A 433 16.76 -16.60 -2.26
C ALA A 433 17.51 -15.66 -3.22
N THR A 434 17.16 -14.37 -3.19
CA THR A 434 17.78 -13.39 -4.09
C THR A 434 19.22 -13.09 -3.70
N MET A 435 19.52 -12.96 -2.40
CA MET A 435 20.88 -12.73 -1.94
C MET A 435 21.77 -13.96 -2.15
N LEU A 436 21.22 -15.17 -2.03
CA LEU A 436 21.93 -16.40 -2.39
C LEU A 436 22.33 -16.46 -3.87
N ILE A 437 21.58 -15.78 -4.76
CA ILE A 437 21.91 -15.67 -6.19
C ILE A 437 22.87 -14.49 -6.44
N LEU A 438 22.67 -13.35 -5.77
CA LEU A 438 23.47 -12.15 -6.00
C LEU A 438 24.89 -12.30 -5.48
N TRP A 439 25.07 -12.91 -4.31
CA TRP A 439 26.39 -13.04 -3.70
C TRP A 439 27.37 -13.83 -4.59
N PRO A 440 27.04 -14.97 -5.20
CA PRO A 440 27.95 -15.62 -6.14
C PRO A 440 28.31 -14.75 -7.35
N LEU A 441 27.36 -13.94 -7.85
CA LEU A 441 27.64 -13.02 -8.97
C LEU A 441 28.62 -11.91 -8.59
N GLN A 442 28.68 -11.54 -7.31
CA GLN A 442 29.65 -10.59 -6.78
C GLN A 442 31.00 -11.26 -6.44
N ALA A 443 30.96 -12.45 -5.83
CA ALA A 443 32.13 -13.15 -5.33
C ALA A 443 32.93 -13.89 -6.41
N PHE A 444 32.31 -14.22 -7.54
CA PHE A 444 32.95 -14.96 -8.63
C PHE A 444 32.95 -14.14 -9.93
N GLY A 445 33.92 -14.44 -10.77
CA GLY A 445 34.06 -13.89 -12.12
C GLY A 445 34.61 -14.93 -13.12
N PRO A 446 34.81 -14.57 -14.37
CA PRO A 446 35.31 -15.49 -15.41
C PRO A 446 36.66 -16.14 -15.08
N SER A 447 37.47 -15.52 -14.21
CA SER A 447 38.79 -15.98 -13.79
C SER A 447 38.78 -16.77 -12.46
N GLY A 448 37.61 -17.06 -11.87
CA GLY A 448 37.46 -17.72 -10.59
C GLY A 448 36.94 -16.78 -9.50
N VAL A 449 37.45 -16.89 -8.27
CA VAL A 449 37.07 -16.00 -7.16
C VAL A 449 37.55 -14.57 -7.49
N ALA A 450 36.62 -13.62 -7.43
CA ALA A 450 36.91 -12.23 -7.74
C ALA A 450 37.59 -11.55 -6.55
N ASP A 451 38.85 -11.17 -6.73
CA ASP A 451 39.60 -10.38 -5.73
C ASP A 451 39.08 -8.94 -5.65
N ASN A 452 38.55 -8.43 -6.75
CA ASN A 452 37.97 -7.09 -6.88
C ASN A 452 36.64 -7.17 -7.61
N MET A 453 35.73 -6.28 -7.26
CA MET A 453 34.39 -6.17 -7.85
C MET A 453 34.42 -6.05 -9.38
N SER A 454 35.44 -5.37 -9.95
CA SER A 454 35.61 -5.17 -11.39
C SER A 454 35.80 -6.45 -12.22
N LYS A 455 36.19 -7.56 -11.57
CA LYS A 455 36.38 -8.89 -12.17
C LYS A 455 35.19 -9.83 -11.96
N SER A 456 34.15 -9.37 -11.27
CA SER A 456 32.98 -10.18 -10.96
C SER A 456 32.06 -10.38 -12.18
N TYR A 457 31.20 -11.41 -12.13
CA TYR A 457 30.13 -11.56 -13.11
C TYR A 457 29.16 -10.38 -13.13
N LEU A 458 28.93 -9.76 -11.96
CA LEU A 458 28.08 -8.60 -11.85
C LEU A 458 28.69 -7.38 -12.60
N ALA A 459 30.01 -7.16 -12.50
CA ALA A 459 30.71 -6.16 -13.28
C ALA A 459 30.66 -6.45 -14.78
N THR A 460 30.78 -7.73 -15.17
CA THR A 460 30.64 -8.14 -16.58
C THR A 460 29.27 -7.80 -17.13
N ALA A 461 28.20 -8.06 -16.35
CA ALA A 461 26.85 -7.67 -16.72
C ALA A 461 26.68 -6.16 -16.83
N GLY A 462 27.27 -5.39 -15.90
CA GLY A 462 27.29 -3.92 -15.94
C GLY A 462 27.96 -3.36 -17.20
N LYS A 463 29.14 -3.89 -17.56
CA LYS A 463 29.85 -3.54 -18.80
C LYS A 463 29.06 -3.85 -20.05
N ALA A 464 28.30 -4.96 -20.07
CA ALA A 464 27.42 -5.30 -21.18
C ALA A 464 26.21 -4.33 -21.33
N LEU A 465 25.78 -3.72 -20.22
CA LEU A 465 24.69 -2.73 -20.20
C LEU A 465 25.18 -1.29 -20.41
N GLU A 466 26.46 -1.01 -20.24
CA GLU A 466 27.06 0.33 -20.36
C GLU A 466 26.66 1.06 -21.67
N PRO A 467 26.62 0.41 -22.85
CA PRO A 467 26.22 1.09 -24.09
C PRO A 467 24.82 1.71 -24.04
N LEU A 468 23.91 1.17 -23.22
CA LEU A 468 22.57 1.73 -23.03
C LEU A 468 22.60 3.01 -22.18
N PHE A 469 23.61 3.17 -21.33
CA PHE A 469 23.75 4.30 -20.40
C PHE A 469 24.78 5.34 -20.83
N THR A 470 25.59 5.03 -21.86
CA THR A 470 26.52 5.99 -22.48
C THR A 470 25.83 7.30 -22.91
N PRO A 471 24.59 7.31 -23.47
CA PRO A 471 23.89 8.56 -23.79
C PRO A 471 23.56 9.43 -22.59
N LEU A 472 23.58 8.87 -21.37
CA LEU A 472 23.39 9.58 -20.09
C LEU A 472 24.74 9.99 -19.45
N GLY A 473 25.86 9.62 -20.09
CA GLY A 473 27.20 9.82 -19.56
C GLY A 473 27.50 8.98 -18.33
N LEU A 474 26.90 7.80 -18.20
CA LEU A 474 27.05 6.92 -17.03
C LEU A 474 27.92 5.70 -17.37
N PRO A 475 29.11 5.57 -16.75
CA PRO A 475 30.00 4.43 -16.93
C PRO A 475 29.53 3.20 -16.15
N TRP A 476 30.10 2.03 -16.46
CA TRP A 476 29.66 0.74 -15.89
C TRP A 476 29.74 0.69 -14.35
N GLU A 477 30.67 1.40 -13.72
CA GLU A 477 30.82 1.48 -12.26
C GLU A 477 29.58 2.08 -11.57
N VAL A 478 28.85 2.91 -12.30
CA VAL A 478 27.59 3.53 -11.87
C VAL A 478 26.38 2.69 -12.30
N VAL A 479 26.52 1.93 -13.40
CA VAL A 479 25.44 1.07 -13.92
C VAL A 479 25.28 -0.21 -13.10
N VAL A 480 26.37 -0.83 -12.66
CA VAL A 480 26.35 -2.06 -11.82
C VAL A 480 25.49 -1.90 -10.57
N PRO A 481 25.61 -0.83 -9.78
CA PRO A 481 24.74 -0.56 -8.65
C PRO A 481 23.25 -0.52 -9.00
N LEU A 482 22.90 -0.02 -10.17
CA LEU A 482 21.50 -0.01 -10.63
C LEU A 482 20.95 -1.41 -10.87
N VAL A 483 21.78 -2.33 -11.37
CA VAL A 483 21.41 -3.75 -11.53
C VAL A 483 21.18 -4.40 -10.16
N GLY A 484 22.08 -4.18 -9.20
CA GLY A 484 21.88 -4.63 -7.82
C GLY A 484 20.64 -4.02 -7.15
N GLY A 485 20.38 -2.75 -7.41
CA GLY A 485 19.21 -2.04 -6.90
C GLY A 485 17.86 -2.51 -7.47
N TRP A 486 17.83 -3.34 -8.50
CA TRP A 486 16.62 -4.05 -8.91
C TRP A 486 16.18 -5.05 -7.86
N ILE A 487 17.12 -5.60 -7.15
CA ILE A 487 16.88 -6.55 -6.09
C ILE A 487 16.44 -5.81 -4.84
N PHE A 488 17.33 -4.96 -4.31
CA PHE A 488 17.06 -4.07 -3.18
C PHE A 488 17.71 -2.70 -3.39
N LYS A 489 16.94 -1.65 -3.13
CA LYS A 489 17.41 -0.27 -3.33
C LYS A 489 18.57 0.10 -2.40
N GLU A 490 18.57 -0.46 -1.20
CA GLU A 490 19.61 -0.25 -0.18
C GLU A 490 20.99 -0.73 -0.65
N VAL A 491 21.03 -1.75 -1.48
CA VAL A 491 22.28 -2.30 -2.05
C VAL A 491 22.96 -1.33 -3.01
N VAL A 492 22.24 -0.36 -3.58
CA VAL A 492 22.79 0.60 -4.55
C VAL A 492 23.95 1.39 -3.95
N LEU A 493 23.83 1.90 -2.72
CA LEU A 493 24.89 2.69 -2.08
C LEU A 493 26.12 1.84 -1.80
N GLY A 494 25.95 0.66 -1.20
CA GLY A 494 27.06 -0.25 -0.94
C GLY A 494 27.78 -0.70 -2.22
N LEU A 495 27.03 -0.92 -3.31
CA LEU A 495 27.64 -1.23 -4.60
C LEU A 495 28.31 -0.03 -5.25
N LEU A 496 27.79 1.19 -5.10
CA LEU A 496 28.45 2.42 -5.56
C LEU A 496 29.81 2.61 -4.86
N GLU A 497 29.87 2.35 -3.57
CA GLU A 497 31.12 2.39 -2.82
C GLU A 497 32.07 1.27 -3.26
N ALA A 498 31.59 0.04 -3.36
CA ALA A 498 32.39 -1.12 -3.75
C ALA A 498 32.96 -1.05 -5.18
N THR A 499 32.25 -0.40 -6.11
CA THR A 499 32.71 -0.19 -7.49
C THR A 499 33.55 1.07 -7.67
N GLY A 500 33.66 1.94 -6.66
CA GLY A 500 34.22 3.27 -6.79
C GLY A 500 33.30 4.25 -7.55
N GLY A 501 32.05 3.85 -7.81
CA GLY A 501 31.09 4.64 -8.57
C GLY A 501 30.67 5.93 -7.88
N LEU A 502 30.71 6.00 -6.53
CA LEU A 502 30.41 7.20 -5.78
C LEU A 502 31.46 8.30 -6.00
N GLN A 503 32.76 7.94 -5.96
CA GLN A 503 33.85 8.84 -6.26
C GLN A 503 33.85 9.27 -7.73
N LEU A 504 33.51 8.33 -8.62
CA LEU A 504 33.41 8.60 -10.05
C LEU A 504 32.26 9.58 -10.35
N LEU A 505 31.11 9.44 -9.71
CA LEU A 505 29.99 10.40 -9.82
C LEU A 505 30.40 11.83 -9.44
N ALA A 506 31.33 11.99 -8.49
CA ALA A 506 31.88 13.30 -8.12
C ALA A 506 32.73 13.93 -9.23
N SER A 507 33.26 13.13 -10.14
CA SER A 507 34.05 13.61 -11.31
C SER A 507 33.23 13.78 -12.58
N LEU A 508 31.99 13.27 -12.61
CA LEU A 508 31.07 13.39 -13.75
C LEU A 508 30.48 14.81 -13.83
N PRO A 509 30.11 15.25 -15.03
CA PRO A 509 29.41 16.52 -15.20
C PRO A 509 28.03 16.48 -14.54
N PRO A 510 27.52 17.62 -14.00
CA PRO A 510 26.25 17.70 -13.33
C PRO A 510 25.06 17.10 -14.11
N PRO A 511 24.91 17.23 -15.45
CA PRO A 511 23.88 16.57 -16.23
C PRO A 511 23.80 15.07 -16.03
N SER A 512 24.94 14.37 -15.96
CA SER A 512 25.00 12.91 -15.72
C SER A 512 24.56 12.56 -14.31
N VAL A 513 24.95 13.36 -13.30
CA VAL A 513 24.52 13.18 -11.91
C VAL A 513 23.00 13.33 -11.79
N PHE A 514 22.42 14.38 -12.36
CA PHE A 514 20.97 14.58 -12.35
C PHE A 514 20.23 13.47 -13.11
N ALA A 515 20.76 13.02 -14.26
CA ALA A 515 20.19 11.89 -15.01
C ALA A 515 20.21 10.60 -14.19
N PHE A 516 21.32 10.31 -13.48
CA PHE A 516 21.42 9.16 -12.59
C PHE A 516 20.37 9.21 -11.47
N LEU A 517 20.20 10.36 -10.82
CA LEU A 517 19.23 10.55 -9.74
C LEU A 517 17.80 10.36 -10.22
N VAL A 518 17.45 10.95 -11.37
CA VAL A 518 16.11 10.82 -11.97
C VAL A 518 15.86 9.37 -12.44
N PHE A 519 16.84 8.72 -13.04
CA PHE A 519 16.72 7.32 -13.41
C PHE A 519 16.50 6.45 -12.18
N THR A 520 17.32 6.61 -11.14
CA THR A 520 17.24 5.86 -9.89
C THR A 520 15.91 6.05 -9.18
N ALA A 521 15.28 7.22 -9.35
CA ALA A 521 13.96 7.49 -8.76
C ALA A 521 12.84 6.59 -9.30
N MET A 522 12.93 6.11 -10.56
CA MET A 522 11.77 5.54 -11.25
C MET A 522 12.04 4.22 -11.99
N TYR A 523 13.31 3.80 -12.19
CA TYR A 523 13.68 2.75 -13.15
C TYR A 523 13.06 1.38 -12.86
N SER A 524 12.79 1.05 -11.61
CA SER A 524 12.07 -0.18 -11.25
C SER A 524 11.64 -0.17 -9.78
N ALA A 525 10.62 -0.96 -9.48
CA ALA A 525 10.33 -1.39 -8.12
C ALA A 525 11.37 -2.43 -7.65
N CYS A 526 11.67 -2.49 -6.35
CA CYS A 526 12.42 -3.61 -5.79
C CYS A 526 11.62 -4.91 -5.93
N ILE A 527 12.31 -6.04 -5.86
CA ILE A 527 11.68 -7.37 -6.06
C ILE A 527 10.53 -7.62 -5.08
N ALA A 528 10.61 -7.09 -3.85
CA ALA A 528 9.54 -7.14 -2.87
C ALA A 528 8.28 -6.40 -3.35
N THR A 529 8.45 -5.20 -3.93
CA THR A 529 7.33 -4.44 -4.52
C THR A 529 6.78 -5.16 -5.75
N LEU A 530 7.62 -5.71 -6.63
CA LEU A 530 7.17 -6.49 -7.79
C LEU A 530 6.38 -7.74 -7.36
N SER A 531 6.81 -8.43 -6.30
CA SER A 531 6.05 -9.54 -5.72
C SER A 531 4.68 -9.09 -5.19
N SER A 532 4.61 -7.91 -4.56
CA SER A 532 3.34 -7.33 -4.10
C SER A 532 2.42 -6.97 -5.28
N ILE A 533 2.97 -6.35 -6.34
CA ILE A 533 2.23 -6.04 -7.58
C ILE A 533 1.72 -7.33 -8.23
N TYR A 534 2.57 -8.35 -8.35
CA TYR A 534 2.19 -9.65 -8.91
C TYR A 534 0.97 -10.26 -8.19
N ARG A 535 0.95 -10.19 -6.88
CA ARG A 535 -0.18 -10.70 -6.08
C ARG A 535 -1.45 -9.88 -6.24
N THR A 536 -1.30 -8.57 -6.44
CA THR A 536 -2.44 -7.65 -6.55
C THR A 536 -3.06 -7.64 -7.94
N VAL A 537 -2.24 -7.71 -9.00
CA VAL A 537 -2.70 -7.51 -10.38
C VAL A 537 -2.29 -8.62 -11.36
N GLY A 538 -1.54 -9.62 -10.91
CA GLY A 538 -1.10 -10.78 -11.70
C GLY A 538 0.13 -10.52 -12.56
N LEU A 539 0.69 -11.62 -13.13
CA LEU A 539 1.99 -11.64 -13.82
C LEU A 539 2.03 -10.71 -15.04
N ARG A 540 0.98 -10.72 -15.87
CA ARG A 540 0.96 -9.94 -17.11
C ARG A 540 1.09 -8.44 -16.86
N LEU A 541 0.35 -7.91 -15.89
CA LEU A 541 0.40 -6.49 -15.54
C LEU A 541 1.68 -6.13 -14.80
N THR A 542 2.25 -7.05 -14.03
CA THR A 542 3.56 -6.84 -13.39
C THR A 542 4.67 -6.72 -14.43
N LEU A 543 4.70 -7.59 -15.43
CA LEU A 543 5.68 -7.49 -16.53
C LEU A 543 5.50 -6.20 -17.33
N LEU A 544 4.26 -5.83 -17.63
CA LEU A 544 3.96 -4.56 -18.29
C LEU A 544 4.48 -3.38 -17.45
N SER A 545 4.28 -3.41 -16.12
CA SER A 545 4.77 -2.38 -15.20
C SER A 545 6.30 -2.24 -15.26
N VAL A 546 7.04 -3.36 -15.25
CA VAL A 546 8.51 -3.35 -15.35
C VAL A 546 8.97 -2.66 -16.64
N VAL A 547 8.38 -3.05 -17.78
CA VAL A 547 8.75 -2.47 -19.08
C VAL A 547 8.43 -0.99 -19.15
N VAL A 548 7.22 -0.59 -18.76
CA VAL A 548 6.81 0.82 -18.78
C VAL A 548 7.63 1.66 -17.81
N ASN A 549 7.94 1.13 -16.60
CA ASN A 549 8.80 1.83 -15.63
C ASN A 549 10.20 2.09 -16.19
N LEU A 550 10.82 1.09 -16.80
CA LEU A 550 12.15 1.23 -17.40
C LEU A 550 12.17 2.27 -18.51
N LEU A 551 11.21 2.18 -19.42
CA LEU A 551 11.10 3.11 -20.55
C LEU A 551 10.89 4.55 -20.06
N LEU A 552 9.96 4.77 -19.15
CA LEU A 552 9.67 6.11 -18.63
C LEU A 552 10.83 6.66 -17.80
N ALA A 553 11.50 5.82 -17.01
CA ALA A 553 12.68 6.22 -16.25
C ALA A 553 13.83 6.65 -17.18
N TYR A 554 14.07 5.87 -18.24
CA TYR A 554 15.12 6.18 -19.21
C TYR A 554 14.80 7.47 -19.98
N VAL A 555 13.58 7.63 -20.46
CA VAL A 555 13.15 8.84 -21.18
C VAL A 555 13.25 10.09 -20.27
N ALA A 556 12.80 9.98 -19.02
CA ALA A 556 12.87 11.08 -18.07
C ALA A 556 14.33 11.44 -17.72
N ALA A 557 15.19 10.44 -17.52
CA ALA A 557 16.61 10.66 -17.26
C ALA A 557 17.33 11.30 -18.47
N TYR A 558 17.04 10.80 -19.68
CA TYR A 558 17.62 11.35 -20.91
C TYR A 558 17.15 12.78 -21.16
N PHE A 559 15.88 13.07 -20.96
CA PHE A 559 15.35 14.42 -21.03
C PHE A 559 16.03 15.35 -20.01
N THR A 560 16.20 14.88 -18.77
CA THR A 560 16.93 15.62 -17.72
C THR A 560 18.38 15.89 -18.14
N TYR A 561 19.07 14.86 -18.66
CA TYR A 561 20.43 15.02 -19.17
C TYR A 561 20.51 16.12 -20.25
N LEU A 562 19.62 16.07 -21.24
CA LEU A 562 19.57 17.08 -22.32
C LEU A 562 19.29 18.48 -21.78
N VAL A 563 18.34 18.64 -20.88
CA VAL A 563 18.01 19.96 -20.32
C VAL A 563 19.21 20.55 -19.57
N PHE A 564 19.86 19.77 -18.72
CA PHE A 564 21.00 20.25 -17.95
C PHE A 564 22.31 20.36 -18.77
N SER A 565 22.41 19.70 -19.92
CA SER A 565 23.52 19.86 -20.85
C SER A 565 23.48 21.17 -21.65
N LEU A 566 22.33 21.89 -21.61
CA LEU A 566 22.18 23.21 -22.24
C LEU A 566 22.71 24.37 -21.35
N PHE A 567 22.93 24.09 -20.08
CA PHE A 567 23.39 25.04 -19.08
C PHE A 567 24.82 24.69 -18.58
#